data_f686975f6029787d3d2ff006f532234c
#
_entry.id   f686975f6029787d3d2ff006f532234c
#
_cell.length_a   1.000
_cell.length_b   1.000
_cell.length_c   1.000
_cell.angle_alpha   90.00
_cell.angle_beta   90.00
_cell.angle_gamma   90.00
#
_symmetry.space_group_name_H-M   'P 1'
#
loop_
_entity.id
_entity.type
_entity.pdbx_description
1 polymer ?
#
loop_
_entity_poly.entity_id
_entity_poly.type
_entity_poly.pdbx_seq_one_letter_code
_entity_poly.pdbx_strand_id
1 'polypeptide(L)'
;MTVASSPAPSPAPRQGEDELTKRALGALVMAVVAVVAMMIVQPSANAAAATRIMLLGDSITGSNGCWRALLWQHLQATRYTNIDFVGTLRNPYCPGSFDIDNEGHGGYSATGIADNNQLPGWLSASRPDIVLMMLGTNDVWGNKGTSNILRAYTKLLGQMRANNPNVKVLVAQILPMTPSGCGNCNANVQNLNAAIPGWASSNSTSRSPVRVVDQYTGFNTARDTVDGVHPNDSTGIRKIEARWYPALTSLLSATPTPTAPATAPNGYPYCASSSSDPDGDGWGWENNRSCVVRGGPADRR
;
A
#
# COMPACT_ATOMS: atom_id res chain seq x y z
N MET A 1 -101.90 -17.42 -43.48
CA MET A 1 -100.64 -17.23 -44.20
C MET A 1 -99.78 -16.34 -43.32
N THR A 2 -98.90 -16.88 -42.59
CA THR A 2 -98.02 -16.15 -41.65
C THR A 2 -96.62 -16.05 -42.28
N VAL A 3 -96.20 -14.86 -42.51
CA VAL A 3 -94.88 -14.57 -43.06
C VAL A 3 -93.88 -14.44 -41.88
N ALA A 4 -92.85 -15.30 -41.78
CA ALA A 4 -91.84 -15.23 -40.82
C ALA A 4 -90.71 -14.25 -41.26
N SER A 5 -90.39 -13.30 -40.38
CA SER A 5 -89.32 -12.34 -40.58
C SER A 5 -87.97 -12.97 -40.06
N SER A 6 -86.94 -13.01 -40.92
CA SER A 6 -85.58 -13.37 -40.54
C SER A 6 -84.87 -12.26 -39.75
N PRO A 7 -84.07 -12.58 -38.73
CA PRO A 7 -83.28 -11.58 -38.06
C PRO A 7 -81.97 -11.23 -38.81
N ALA A 8 -81.54 -9.97 -38.67
CA ALA A 8 -80.39 -9.38 -39.30
C ALA A 8 -79.07 -9.94 -38.65
N PRO A 9 -77.91 -10.03 -39.36
CA PRO A 9 -76.70 -10.51 -38.85
C PRO A 9 -75.99 -9.53 -37.90
N SER A 10 -75.45 -10.07 -36.83
CA SER A 10 -74.64 -9.36 -35.81
C SER A 10 -73.29 -8.91 -36.38
N PRO A 11 -72.73 -7.76 -36.01
CA PRO A 11 -71.47 -7.27 -36.52
C PRO A 11 -70.29 -8.14 -35.93
N ALA A 12 -69.31 -8.46 -36.76
CA ALA A 12 -68.10 -9.18 -36.38
C ALA A 12 -67.16 -8.32 -35.48
N PRO A 13 -66.45 -8.90 -34.54
CA PRO A 13 -65.55 -8.17 -33.66
C PRO A 13 -64.34 -7.62 -34.44
N ARG A 14 -63.96 -6.36 -34.15
CA ARG A 14 -62.74 -5.71 -34.68
C ARG A 14 -61.47 -6.27 -34.05
N GLN A 15 -60.84 -7.24 -34.72
CA GLN A 15 -59.59 -7.90 -34.26
C GLN A 15 -58.34 -7.03 -34.46
N GLY A 16 -58.38 -5.81 -34.93
CA GLY A 16 -57.21 -5.01 -35.29
C GLY A 16 -56.63 -4.10 -34.18
N GLU A 17 -57.46 -3.70 -33.22
CA GLU A 17 -57.04 -2.71 -32.21
C GLU A 17 -56.31 -3.35 -30.99
N ASP A 18 -56.59 -4.61 -30.67
CA ASP A 18 -55.98 -5.34 -29.56
C ASP A 18 -54.52 -5.77 -29.82
N GLU A 19 -54.15 -6.02 -31.08
CA GLU A 19 -52.80 -6.40 -31.47
C GLU A 19 -51.79 -5.22 -31.44
N LEU A 20 -52.25 -4.03 -31.85
CA LEU A 20 -51.42 -2.82 -31.83
C LEU A 20 -51.11 -2.35 -30.41
N THR A 21 -52.08 -2.43 -29.49
CA THR A 21 -51.91 -2.07 -28.08
C THR A 21 -51.00 -3.06 -27.34
N LYS A 22 -51.11 -4.35 -27.63
CA LYS A 22 -50.22 -5.40 -27.05
C LYS A 22 -48.77 -5.27 -27.53
N ARG A 23 -48.56 -4.89 -28.80
CA ARG A 23 -47.19 -4.65 -29.34
C ARG A 23 -46.59 -3.36 -28.82
N ALA A 24 -47.35 -2.32 -28.63
CA ALA A 24 -46.89 -1.07 -28.04
C ALA A 24 -46.55 -1.22 -26.55
N LEU A 25 -47.36 -1.96 -25.78
CA LEU A 25 -47.07 -2.28 -24.36
C LEU A 25 -45.86 -3.17 -24.20
N GLY A 26 -45.68 -4.19 -25.07
CA GLY A 26 -44.51 -5.04 -25.08
C GLY A 26 -43.20 -4.31 -25.39
N ALA A 27 -43.24 -3.36 -26.35
CA ALA A 27 -42.07 -2.54 -26.68
C ALA A 27 -41.70 -1.57 -25.56
N LEU A 28 -42.71 -0.99 -24.85
CA LEU A 28 -42.46 -0.11 -23.71
C LEU A 28 -41.86 -0.84 -22.51
N VAL A 29 -42.34 -2.05 -22.21
CA VAL A 29 -41.83 -2.88 -21.13
C VAL A 29 -40.39 -3.33 -21.44
N MET A 30 -40.05 -3.71 -22.66
CA MET A 30 -38.70 -4.07 -23.09
C MET A 30 -37.76 -2.85 -23.04
N ALA A 31 -38.21 -1.65 -23.39
CA ALA A 31 -37.40 -0.43 -23.31
C ALA A 31 -37.10 -0.05 -21.83
N VAL A 32 -38.05 -0.18 -20.92
CA VAL A 32 -37.87 0.09 -19.49
C VAL A 32 -36.93 -0.94 -18.84
N VAL A 33 -37.05 -2.22 -19.19
CA VAL A 33 -36.16 -3.25 -18.70
C VAL A 33 -34.71 -3.04 -19.19
N ALA A 34 -34.52 -2.60 -20.44
CA ALA A 34 -33.20 -2.29 -20.98
C ALA A 34 -32.56 -1.07 -20.30
N VAL A 35 -33.32 -0.03 -19.98
CA VAL A 35 -32.85 1.16 -19.26
C VAL A 35 -32.51 0.84 -17.81
N VAL A 36 -33.31 0.01 -17.13
CA VAL A 36 -33.01 -0.43 -15.76
C VAL A 36 -31.78 -1.37 -15.74
N ALA A 37 -31.60 -2.23 -16.75
CA ALA A 37 -30.40 -3.06 -16.86
C ALA A 37 -29.11 -2.24 -17.12
N MET A 38 -29.19 -1.11 -17.84
CA MET A 38 -28.04 -0.20 -18.05
C MET A 38 -27.65 0.59 -16.80
N MET A 39 -28.53 0.76 -15.80
CA MET A 39 -28.22 1.47 -14.58
C MET A 39 -27.50 0.61 -13.51
N ILE A 40 -27.37 -0.69 -13.70
CA ILE A 40 -26.80 -1.61 -12.68
C ILE A 40 -25.36 -2.02 -12.96
N VAL A 41 -24.79 -1.70 -14.12
CA VAL A 41 -23.36 -1.93 -14.36
C VAL A 41 -22.58 -0.65 -14.06
N GLN A 42 -22.52 -0.29 -12.78
CA GLN A 42 -21.41 0.54 -12.30
C GLN A 42 -20.17 -0.36 -12.37
N PRO A 43 -19.12 -0.02 -13.12
CA PRO A 43 -17.86 -0.73 -12.96
C PRO A 43 -17.45 -0.49 -11.52
N SER A 44 -17.42 -1.56 -10.72
CA SER A 44 -16.76 -1.52 -9.43
C SER A 44 -15.37 -0.97 -9.70
N ALA A 45 -15.06 0.20 -9.15
CA ALA A 45 -13.69 0.70 -9.17
C ALA A 45 -12.87 -0.43 -8.54
N ASN A 46 -12.11 -1.17 -9.38
CA ASN A 46 -11.19 -2.18 -8.86
C ASN A 46 -10.27 -1.43 -7.90
N ALA A 47 -10.44 -1.69 -6.60
CA ALA A 47 -9.51 -1.18 -5.61
C ALA A 47 -8.12 -1.62 -6.08
N ALA A 48 -7.22 -0.66 -6.29
CA ALA A 48 -5.87 -0.98 -6.70
C ALA A 48 -5.29 -1.99 -5.71
N ALA A 49 -4.65 -3.04 -6.21
CA ALA A 49 -4.03 -4.05 -5.36
C ALA A 49 -3.03 -3.36 -4.41
N ALA A 50 -2.98 -3.84 -3.16
CA ALA A 50 -2.07 -3.30 -2.17
C ALA A 50 -0.61 -3.46 -2.64
N THR A 51 0.21 -2.44 -2.39
CA THR A 51 1.65 -2.50 -2.67
C THR A 51 2.31 -3.45 -1.68
N ARG A 52 2.95 -4.49 -2.18
CA ARG A 52 3.58 -5.55 -1.39
C ARG A 52 5.01 -5.17 -1.02
N ILE A 53 5.30 -5.08 0.26
CA ILE A 53 6.57 -4.57 0.80
C ILE A 53 7.24 -5.66 1.62
N MET A 54 8.39 -6.15 1.16
CA MET A 54 9.21 -7.11 1.91
C MET A 54 10.23 -6.37 2.80
N LEU A 55 10.21 -6.69 4.08
CA LEU A 55 11.19 -6.20 5.05
C LEU A 55 12.26 -7.28 5.21
N LEU A 56 13.28 -7.25 4.33
CA LEU A 56 14.35 -8.25 4.25
C LEU A 56 15.52 -7.85 5.16
N GLY A 57 15.88 -8.73 6.07
CA GLY A 57 17.00 -8.47 6.99
C GLY A 57 17.41 -9.65 7.84
N ASP A 58 18.16 -9.32 8.87
CA ASP A 58 18.64 -10.23 9.91
C ASP A 58 17.81 -10.12 11.21
N SER A 59 18.43 -10.36 12.38
CA SER A 59 17.77 -10.21 13.68
C SER A 59 17.24 -8.81 13.97
N ILE A 60 17.89 -7.77 13.45
CA ILE A 60 17.43 -6.37 13.62
C ILE A 60 16.07 -6.15 12.93
N THR A 61 15.80 -6.90 11.88
CA THR A 61 14.49 -6.89 11.21
C THR A 61 13.52 -7.92 11.80
N GLY A 62 13.99 -9.11 12.14
CA GLY A 62 13.15 -10.26 12.52
C GLY A 62 12.70 -10.26 13.97
N SER A 63 13.61 -10.49 14.92
CA SER A 63 13.23 -10.85 16.28
C SER A 63 12.67 -9.70 17.08
N ASN A 64 13.46 -8.71 17.44
CA ASN A 64 13.02 -7.54 18.20
C ASN A 64 12.87 -6.30 17.31
N GLY A 65 12.52 -6.53 16.04
CA GLY A 65 12.42 -5.48 15.04
C GLY A 65 11.15 -4.64 15.16
N CYS A 66 10.80 -4.15 16.33
CA CYS A 66 9.59 -3.37 16.55
C CYS A 66 9.56 -2.04 15.76
N TRP A 67 10.66 -1.64 15.12
CA TRP A 67 10.63 -0.57 14.12
C TRP A 67 9.66 -0.87 12.97
N ARG A 68 9.40 -2.16 12.64
CA ARG A 68 8.44 -2.57 11.62
C ARG A 68 7.01 -2.20 12.04
N ALA A 69 6.66 -2.46 13.31
CA ALA A 69 5.36 -2.10 13.87
C ALA A 69 5.16 -0.57 13.87
N LEU A 70 6.19 0.19 14.26
CA LEU A 70 6.16 1.66 14.22
C LEU A 70 5.98 2.18 12.79
N LEU A 71 6.73 1.61 11.82
CA LEU A 71 6.62 1.98 10.41
C LEU A 71 5.21 1.70 9.87
N TRP A 72 4.64 0.52 10.15
CA TRP A 72 3.28 0.20 9.77
C TRP A 72 2.27 1.19 10.36
N GLN A 73 2.31 1.40 11.68
CA GLN A 73 1.41 2.31 12.37
C GLN A 73 1.50 3.75 11.82
N HIS A 74 2.72 4.22 11.54
CA HIS A 74 2.93 5.54 10.94
C HIS A 74 2.35 5.64 9.52
N LEU A 75 2.54 4.62 8.69
CA LEU A 75 1.97 4.55 7.35
C LEU A 75 0.43 4.53 7.40
N GLN A 76 -0.17 3.73 8.30
CA GLN A 76 -1.62 3.66 8.48
C GLN A 76 -2.22 4.97 9.04
N ALA A 77 -1.49 5.67 9.93
CA ALA A 77 -1.91 6.96 10.47
C ALA A 77 -1.84 8.10 9.43
N THR A 78 -1.21 7.86 8.29
CA THR A 78 -1.07 8.80 7.19
C THR A 78 -1.84 8.33 5.96
N ARG A 79 -1.48 8.76 4.75
CA ARG A 79 -2.22 8.42 3.52
C ARG A 79 -1.69 7.18 2.78
N TYR A 80 -0.90 6.34 3.44
CA TYR A 80 -0.27 5.18 2.80
C TYR A 80 -0.85 3.87 3.34
N THR A 81 -2.19 3.73 3.22
CA THR A 81 -2.92 2.60 3.81
C THR A 81 -3.10 1.41 2.86
N ASN A 82 -2.91 1.60 1.53
CA ASN A 82 -3.03 0.53 0.55
C ASN A 82 -1.69 -0.21 0.36
N ILE A 83 -1.22 -0.83 1.45
CA ILE A 83 0.05 -1.56 1.53
C ILE A 83 -0.17 -2.91 2.22
N ASP A 84 0.76 -3.83 2.00
CA ASP A 84 0.79 -5.19 2.53
C ASP A 84 2.26 -5.52 2.86
N PHE A 85 2.61 -5.69 4.13
CA PHE A 85 3.93 -6.23 4.46
C PHE A 85 3.94 -7.72 4.14
N VAL A 86 4.98 -8.18 3.47
CA VAL A 86 5.04 -9.55 3.00
C VAL A 86 6.36 -10.21 3.41
N GLY A 87 6.27 -11.52 3.63
CA GLY A 87 7.39 -12.36 4.01
C GLY A 87 6.93 -13.76 4.35
N THR A 88 7.89 -14.64 4.62
CA THR A 88 7.60 -16.02 5.02
C THR A 88 7.58 -16.17 6.55
N LEU A 89 8.00 -15.14 7.28
CA LEU A 89 8.03 -15.11 8.73
C LEU A 89 6.96 -14.20 9.30
N ARG A 90 6.48 -14.54 10.49
CA ARG A 90 5.44 -13.82 11.22
C ARG A 90 5.91 -13.55 12.66
N ASN A 91 5.93 -12.29 13.07
CA ASN A 91 6.36 -11.93 14.42
C ASN A 91 5.38 -10.93 15.06
N PRO A 92 4.49 -11.39 15.97
CA PRO A 92 3.44 -10.59 16.60
C PRO A 92 3.86 -9.88 17.90
N TYR A 93 5.12 -9.96 18.31
CA TYR A 93 5.55 -9.58 19.68
C TYR A 93 5.73 -8.07 19.91
N CYS A 94 5.42 -7.23 18.93
CA CYS A 94 5.47 -5.78 19.10
C CYS A 94 4.13 -5.20 19.56
N PRO A 95 4.11 -4.06 20.27
CA PRO A 95 2.89 -3.45 20.75
C PRO A 95 2.03 -2.83 19.63
N GLY A 96 0.72 -2.85 19.83
CA GLY A 96 -0.27 -2.25 18.94
C GLY A 96 -0.64 -3.15 17.75
N SER A 97 -1.54 -2.65 16.91
CA SER A 97 -1.95 -3.34 15.68
C SER A 97 -0.99 -3.02 14.55
N PHE A 98 -0.47 -4.03 13.88
CA PHE A 98 0.43 -3.90 12.74
C PHE A 98 0.42 -5.19 11.90
N ASP A 99 0.91 -5.11 10.66
CA ASP A 99 1.14 -6.29 9.85
C ASP A 99 2.39 -7.03 10.35
N ILE A 100 2.22 -8.29 10.71
CA ILE A 100 3.26 -9.10 11.38
C ILE A 100 4.19 -9.82 10.41
N ASP A 101 3.89 -9.78 9.10
CA ASP A 101 4.68 -10.48 8.10
C ASP A 101 6.02 -9.77 7.85
N ASN A 102 7.09 -10.56 7.68
CA ASN A 102 8.44 -10.05 7.45
C ASN A 102 9.37 -11.14 6.88
N GLU A 103 10.58 -10.73 6.48
CA GLU A 103 11.64 -11.63 6.01
C GLU A 103 12.94 -11.36 6.78
N GLY A 104 12.83 -11.21 8.10
CA GLY A 104 13.96 -10.98 8.99
C GLY A 104 14.46 -12.28 9.63
N HIS A 105 15.62 -12.79 9.18
CA HIS A 105 16.19 -14.04 9.64
C HIS A 105 17.35 -13.81 10.63
N GLY A 106 17.12 -14.07 11.91
CA GLY A 106 18.11 -13.87 12.97
C GLY A 106 19.42 -14.63 12.71
N GLY A 107 20.56 -13.91 12.77
CA GLY A 107 21.88 -14.49 12.54
C GLY A 107 22.27 -14.68 11.07
N TYR A 108 21.38 -14.39 10.11
CA TYR A 108 21.67 -14.58 8.68
C TYR A 108 22.56 -13.45 8.15
N SER A 109 23.49 -13.82 7.28
CA SER A 109 24.33 -12.89 6.52
C SER A 109 23.85 -12.77 5.07
N ALA A 110 24.10 -11.64 4.44
CA ALA A 110 23.83 -11.47 3.01
C ALA A 110 24.57 -12.51 2.15
N THR A 111 25.84 -12.78 2.50
CA THR A 111 26.64 -13.81 1.83
C THR A 111 26.02 -15.19 2.00
N GLY A 112 25.58 -15.56 3.21
CA GLY A 112 24.96 -16.86 3.46
C GLY A 112 23.64 -17.04 2.71
N ILE A 113 22.75 -16.03 2.72
CA ILE A 113 21.49 -16.04 1.96
C ILE A 113 21.78 -16.23 0.46
N ALA A 114 22.75 -15.48 -0.07
CA ALA A 114 23.11 -15.56 -1.47
C ALA A 114 23.73 -16.92 -1.85
N ASP A 115 24.71 -17.40 -1.07
CA ASP A 115 25.43 -18.64 -1.36
C ASP A 115 24.52 -19.86 -1.30
N ASN A 116 23.62 -19.91 -0.33
CA ASN A 116 22.64 -20.99 -0.14
C ASN A 116 21.39 -20.84 -1.03
N ASN A 117 21.33 -19.79 -1.87
CA ASN A 117 20.20 -19.53 -2.78
C ASN A 117 18.83 -19.54 -2.08
N GLN A 118 18.73 -18.91 -0.89
CA GLN A 118 17.52 -18.95 -0.04
C GLN A 118 16.45 -17.96 -0.52
N LEU A 119 16.86 -16.76 -0.96
CA LEU A 119 15.95 -15.67 -1.31
C LEU A 119 14.92 -16.01 -2.40
N PRO A 120 15.20 -16.81 -3.47
CA PRO A 120 14.20 -17.11 -4.49
C PRO A 120 12.93 -17.78 -3.96
N GLY A 121 13.02 -18.66 -2.98
CA GLY A 121 11.87 -19.28 -2.33
C GLY A 121 10.99 -18.26 -1.61
N TRP A 122 11.61 -17.37 -0.85
CA TRP A 122 10.91 -16.28 -0.13
C TRP A 122 10.23 -15.29 -1.08
N LEU A 123 10.91 -14.92 -2.16
CA LEU A 123 10.36 -14.04 -3.20
C LEU A 123 9.17 -14.69 -3.93
N SER A 124 9.25 -15.98 -4.22
CA SER A 124 8.17 -16.71 -4.88
C SER A 124 6.90 -16.75 -4.03
N ALA A 125 7.04 -16.91 -2.71
CA ALA A 125 5.93 -16.90 -1.76
C ALA A 125 5.34 -15.50 -1.56
N SER A 126 6.20 -14.47 -1.51
CA SER A 126 5.85 -13.12 -1.07
C SER A 126 5.61 -12.13 -2.21
N ARG A 127 6.21 -12.31 -3.39
CA ARG A 127 6.08 -11.47 -4.60
C ARG A 127 6.10 -9.95 -4.32
N PRO A 128 7.18 -9.40 -3.72
CA PRO A 128 7.21 -8.00 -3.35
C PRO A 128 7.30 -7.04 -4.54
N ASP A 129 6.68 -5.86 -4.39
CA ASP A 129 6.86 -4.70 -5.27
C ASP A 129 8.02 -3.82 -4.81
N ILE A 130 8.22 -3.77 -3.49
CA ILE A 130 9.28 -2.99 -2.83
C ILE A 130 9.99 -3.90 -1.84
N VAL A 131 11.31 -3.83 -1.79
CA VAL A 131 12.14 -4.52 -0.78
C VAL A 131 12.92 -3.47 0.02
N LEU A 132 12.74 -3.48 1.34
CA LEU A 132 13.60 -2.78 2.29
C LEU A 132 14.66 -3.78 2.75
N MET A 133 15.89 -3.62 2.28
CA MET A 133 16.99 -4.55 2.55
C MET A 133 17.94 -3.96 3.60
N MET A 134 18.00 -4.58 4.79
CA MET A 134 18.95 -4.25 5.85
C MET A 134 19.69 -5.52 6.26
N LEU A 135 20.73 -5.85 5.51
CA LEU A 135 21.62 -7.00 5.70
C LEU A 135 23.05 -6.50 5.77
N GLY A 136 23.97 -7.35 6.26
CA GLY A 136 25.39 -7.04 6.32
C GLY A 136 25.97 -7.03 7.74
N THR A 137 25.15 -6.90 8.78
CA THR A 137 25.59 -6.91 10.19
C THR A 137 26.35 -8.19 10.52
N ASN A 138 25.76 -9.34 10.20
CA ASN A 138 26.38 -10.64 10.44
C ASN A 138 27.56 -10.92 9.51
N ASP A 139 27.55 -10.36 8.30
CA ASP A 139 28.69 -10.42 7.38
C ASP A 139 29.90 -9.68 7.94
N VAL A 140 29.68 -8.45 8.44
CA VAL A 140 30.72 -7.63 9.07
C VAL A 140 31.25 -8.32 10.32
N TRP A 141 30.37 -8.83 11.18
CA TRP A 141 30.74 -9.56 12.37
C TRP A 141 31.58 -10.82 12.04
N GLY A 142 31.18 -11.54 11.00
CA GLY A 142 31.91 -12.69 10.46
C GLY A 142 33.11 -12.34 9.59
N ASN A 143 33.53 -11.07 9.53
CA ASN A 143 34.67 -10.56 8.76
C ASN A 143 34.68 -10.97 7.28
N LYS A 144 33.49 -10.94 6.62
CA LYS A 144 33.38 -11.39 5.22
C LYS A 144 33.99 -10.43 4.19
N GLY A 145 34.34 -9.21 4.60
CA GLY A 145 34.92 -8.18 3.73
C GLY A 145 33.91 -7.53 2.78
N THR A 146 34.05 -6.22 2.58
CA THR A 146 33.12 -5.37 1.81
C THR A 146 32.85 -5.91 0.40
N SER A 147 33.85 -6.34 -0.33
CA SER A 147 33.70 -6.84 -1.71
C SER A 147 32.84 -8.10 -1.80
N ASN A 148 32.94 -8.99 -0.82
CA ASN A 148 32.14 -10.21 -0.76
C ASN A 148 30.67 -9.88 -0.45
N ILE A 149 30.44 -8.94 0.46
CA ILE A 149 29.09 -8.48 0.84
C ILE A 149 28.41 -7.82 -0.38
N LEU A 150 29.09 -6.94 -1.08
CA LEU A 150 28.53 -6.28 -2.28
C LEU A 150 28.28 -7.26 -3.43
N ARG A 151 29.10 -8.30 -3.57
CA ARG A 151 28.84 -9.40 -4.51
C ARG A 151 27.56 -10.16 -4.14
N ALA A 152 27.36 -10.44 -2.85
CA ALA A 152 26.13 -11.04 -2.37
C ALA A 152 24.91 -10.12 -2.67
N TYR A 153 25.02 -8.83 -2.38
CA TYR A 153 23.96 -7.87 -2.70
C TYR A 153 23.60 -7.88 -4.20
N THR A 154 24.61 -7.96 -5.07
CA THR A 154 24.37 -8.05 -6.54
C THR A 154 23.61 -9.32 -6.89
N LYS A 155 23.96 -10.47 -6.29
CA LYS A 155 23.22 -11.72 -6.52
C LYS A 155 21.80 -11.65 -6.00
N LEU A 156 21.58 -11.13 -4.79
CA LEU A 156 20.25 -10.96 -4.20
C LEU A 156 19.39 -10.02 -5.05
N LEU A 157 19.92 -8.90 -5.53
CA LEU A 157 19.22 -7.98 -6.42
C LEU A 157 18.84 -8.66 -7.75
N GLY A 158 19.72 -9.47 -8.32
CA GLY A 158 19.43 -10.28 -9.50
C GLY A 158 18.26 -11.24 -9.27
N GLN A 159 18.19 -11.88 -8.12
CA GLN A 159 17.09 -12.77 -7.72
C GLN A 159 15.77 -12.00 -7.53
N MET A 160 15.81 -10.82 -6.92
CA MET A 160 14.64 -9.93 -6.79
C MET A 160 14.09 -9.55 -8.16
N ARG A 161 14.96 -9.17 -9.10
CA ARG A 161 14.58 -8.80 -10.48
C ARG A 161 14.11 -9.98 -11.32
N ALA A 162 14.62 -11.17 -11.06
CA ALA A 162 14.13 -12.40 -11.70
C ALA A 162 12.69 -12.72 -11.27
N ASN A 163 12.32 -12.42 -10.03
CA ASN A 163 10.97 -12.58 -9.50
C ASN A 163 10.04 -11.44 -9.97
N ASN A 164 10.48 -10.19 -9.80
CA ASN A 164 9.74 -9.00 -10.23
C ASN A 164 10.72 -8.02 -10.91
N PRO A 165 10.69 -7.91 -12.25
CA PRO A 165 11.60 -7.01 -12.97
C PRO A 165 11.37 -5.53 -12.72
N ASN A 166 10.25 -5.17 -12.04
CA ASN A 166 9.93 -3.79 -11.65
C ASN A 166 10.17 -3.54 -10.15
N VAL A 167 10.74 -4.50 -9.42
CA VAL A 167 10.98 -4.36 -7.98
C VAL A 167 11.80 -3.11 -7.66
N LYS A 168 11.36 -2.35 -6.68
CA LYS A 168 12.09 -1.19 -6.16
C LYS A 168 12.82 -1.62 -4.89
N VAL A 169 14.09 -1.25 -4.75
CA VAL A 169 14.90 -1.67 -3.60
C VAL A 169 15.38 -0.44 -2.83
N LEU A 170 15.11 -0.44 -1.53
CA LEU A 170 15.71 0.47 -0.57
C LEU A 170 16.78 -0.32 0.18
N VAL A 171 18.06 0.03 0.01
CA VAL A 171 19.18 -0.64 0.68
C VAL A 171 19.72 0.23 1.80
N ALA A 172 19.83 -0.34 2.99
CA ALA A 172 20.39 0.36 4.14
C ALA A 172 21.91 0.48 4.05
N GLN A 173 22.47 1.66 4.35
CA GLN A 173 23.74 1.71 5.07
C GLN A 173 23.43 1.23 6.47
N ILE A 174 24.07 0.13 6.90
CA ILE A 174 23.71 -0.57 8.12
C ILE A 174 24.07 0.21 9.39
N LEU A 175 23.42 -0.11 10.48
CA LEU A 175 23.65 0.49 11.79
C LEU A 175 25.11 0.36 12.23
N PRO A 176 25.66 1.30 13.02
CA PRO A 176 26.94 1.08 13.71
C PRO A 176 26.81 -0.10 14.67
N MET A 177 27.91 -0.79 14.91
CA MET A 177 27.94 -1.89 15.86
C MET A 177 29.23 -1.92 16.68
N THR A 178 29.07 -2.19 17.97
CA THR A 178 30.17 -2.28 18.93
C THR A 178 29.96 -3.47 19.89
N PRO A 179 29.77 -4.70 19.37
CA PRO A 179 29.60 -5.86 20.21
C PRO A 179 30.87 -6.18 20.97
N SER A 180 30.74 -6.79 22.13
CA SER A 180 31.89 -7.33 22.85
C SER A 180 32.65 -8.34 21.98
N GLY A 181 33.99 -8.28 22.01
CA GLY A 181 34.84 -9.19 21.23
C GLY A 181 35.07 -8.81 19.76
N CYS A 182 34.54 -7.65 19.29
CA CYS A 182 34.80 -7.17 17.94
C CYS A 182 35.26 -5.70 17.93
N GLY A 183 36.55 -5.47 18.17
CA GLY A 183 37.07 -4.08 18.22
C GLY A 183 37.10 -3.33 16.90
N ASN A 184 37.06 -4.03 15.76
CA ASN A 184 37.08 -3.42 14.42
C ASN A 184 35.71 -3.46 13.70
N CYS A 185 34.66 -3.98 14.32
CA CYS A 185 33.35 -4.13 13.67
C CYS A 185 32.82 -2.81 13.15
N ASN A 186 32.88 -1.74 13.96
CA ASN A 186 32.35 -0.44 13.49
C ASN A 186 33.17 0.15 12.33
N ALA A 187 34.49 -0.05 12.30
CA ALA A 187 35.31 0.36 11.17
C ALA A 187 34.94 -0.41 9.89
N ASN A 188 34.68 -1.72 10.02
CA ASN A 188 34.21 -2.52 8.89
C ASN A 188 32.79 -2.14 8.42
N VAL A 189 31.90 -1.74 9.34
CA VAL A 189 30.60 -1.14 8.99
C VAL A 189 30.80 0.13 8.18
N GLN A 190 31.69 1.03 8.61
CA GLN A 190 31.99 2.26 7.88
C GLN A 190 32.50 1.98 6.47
N ASN A 191 33.42 1.00 6.32
CA ASN A 191 33.93 0.57 5.01
C ASN A 191 32.82 0.05 4.08
N LEU A 192 31.92 -0.79 4.63
CA LEU A 192 30.77 -1.29 3.88
C LEU A 192 29.83 -0.14 3.48
N ASN A 193 29.45 0.69 4.45
CA ASN A 193 28.54 1.81 4.24
C ASN A 193 29.08 2.84 3.24
N ALA A 194 30.39 3.10 3.23
CA ALA A 194 31.03 3.96 2.25
C ALA A 194 30.93 3.41 0.81
N ALA A 195 30.90 2.09 0.65
CA ALA A 195 30.84 1.44 -0.66
C ALA A 195 29.42 1.23 -1.20
N ILE A 196 28.39 1.17 -0.31
CA ILE A 196 26.98 0.94 -0.69
C ILE A 196 26.46 1.98 -1.70
N PRO A 197 26.71 3.30 -1.58
CA PRO A 197 26.19 4.29 -2.54
C PRO A 197 26.70 4.06 -3.97
N GLY A 198 27.99 3.77 -4.13
CA GLY A 198 28.57 3.45 -5.45
C GLY A 198 27.97 2.17 -6.03
N TRP A 199 27.81 1.13 -5.21
CA TRP A 199 27.14 -0.09 -5.62
C TRP A 199 25.68 0.14 -6.03
N ALA A 200 24.91 0.89 -5.25
CA ALA A 200 23.52 1.18 -5.55
C ALA A 200 23.35 1.96 -6.84
N SER A 201 24.18 3.00 -7.05
CA SER A 201 24.20 3.78 -8.27
C SER A 201 24.48 2.92 -9.50
N SER A 202 25.51 2.07 -9.44
CA SER A 202 25.90 1.20 -10.55
C SER A 202 24.88 0.11 -10.88
N ASN A 203 24.02 -0.23 -9.93
CA ASN A 203 23.00 -1.28 -10.07
C ASN A 203 21.58 -0.72 -10.24
N SER A 204 21.38 0.58 -10.10
CA SER A 204 20.05 1.19 -10.24
C SER A 204 19.65 1.32 -11.72
N THR A 205 18.38 1.06 -12.02
CA THR A 205 17.80 1.29 -13.35
C THR A 205 16.49 2.05 -13.22
N SER A 206 16.01 2.68 -14.29
CA SER A 206 14.71 3.37 -14.31
C SER A 206 13.55 2.41 -14.00
N ARG A 207 13.64 1.16 -14.45
CA ARG A 207 12.62 0.13 -14.24
C ARG A 207 12.65 -0.45 -12.83
N SER A 208 13.84 -0.64 -12.27
CA SER A 208 14.08 -1.24 -10.95
C SER A 208 15.11 -0.40 -10.21
N PRO A 209 14.68 0.72 -9.62
CA PRO A 209 15.58 1.63 -8.91
C PRO A 209 16.09 1.01 -7.62
N VAL A 210 17.35 1.27 -7.31
CA VAL A 210 18.00 0.97 -6.04
C VAL A 210 18.34 2.29 -5.37
N ARG A 211 17.82 2.54 -4.17
CA ARG A 211 18.07 3.76 -3.39
C ARG A 211 18.66 3.44 -2.05
N VAL A 212 19.62 4.25 -1.62
CA VAL A 212 20.29 4.10 -0.33
C VAL A 212 19.50 4.81 0.77
N VAL A 213 19.41 4.17 1.94
CA VAL A 213 18.85 4.75 3.15
C VAL A 213 19.91 4.73 4.25
N ASP A 214 20.30 5.91 4.72
CA ASP A 214 21.29 6.04 5.77
C ASP A 214 20.70 5.68 7.14
N GLN A 215 20.99 4.47 7.62
CA GLN A 215 20.62 4.04 8.97
C GLN A 215 21.77 4.27 9.97
N TYR A 216 22.97 4.69 9.51
CA TYR A 216 24.15 4.84 10.32
C TYR A 216 24.21 6.18 11.04
N THR A 217 24.04 7.30 10.30
CA THR A 217 24.26 8.64 10.81
C THR A 217 23.29 8.99 11.94
N GLY A 218 23.83 9.45 13.08
CA GLY A 218 23.06 9.83 14.26
C GLY A 218 22.62 8.64 15.14
N PHE A 219 22.99 7.39 14.78
CA PHE A 219 22.76 6.22 15.61
C PHE A 219 23.97 6.04 16.57
N ASN A 220 23.72 5.78 17.85
CA ASN A 220 24.73 5.65 18.88
C ASN A 220 24.53 4.30 19.60
N THR A 221 25.48 3.36 19.46
CA THR A 221 25.34 2.02 19.99
C THR A 221 25.16 1.96 21.51
N ALA A 222 25.84 2.84 22.26
CA ALA A 222 25.73 2.89 23.73
C ALA A 222 24.36 3.34 24.23
N ARG A 223 23.63 4.13 23.43
CA ARG A 223 22.31 4.69 23.79
C ARG A 223 21.16 3.97 23.09
N ASP A 224 21.37 3.57 21.86
CA ASP A 224 20.30 3.13 20.95
C ASP A 224 20.23 1.62 20.79
N THR A 225 21.14 0.86 21.44
CA THR A 225 21.14 -0.62 21.43
C THR A 225 21.07 -1.20 22.84
N VAL A 226 20.75 -2.48 22.94
CA VAL A 226 20.77 -3.25 24.20
C VAL A 226 22.10 -3.96 24.43
N ASP A 227 22.89 -4.22 23.37
CA ASP A 227 24.08 -5.05 23.41
C ASP A 227 25.21 -4.57 22.46
N GLY A 228 25.09 -3.36 21.96
CA GLY A 228 26.02 -2.81 20.97
C GLY A 228 25.69 -3.18 19.52
N VAL A 229 24.58 -3.92 19.27
CA VAL A 229 24.13 -4.37 17.94
C VAL A 229 22.63 -4.18 17.76
N HIS A 230 21.83 -4.78 18.65
CA HIS A 230 20.38 -4.80 18.51
C HIS A 230 19.73 -3.52 19.05
N PRO A 231 18.89 -2.86 18.28
CA PRO A 231 18.26 -1.60 18.69
C PRO A 231 17.36 -1.84 19.91
N ASN A 232 17.38 -0.87 20.84
CA ASN A 232 16.44 -0.86 21.96
C ASN A 232 15.07 -0.29 21.55
N ASP A 233 14.06 -0.57 22.38
CA ASP A 233 12.68 -0.17 22.11
C ASP A 233 12.39 1.33 22.38
N SER A 234 13.30 2.04 23.01
CA SER A 234 13.08 3.45 23.37
C SER A 234 13.54 4.42 22.28
N THR A 235 14.78 4.29 21.81
CA THR A 235 15.39 5.22 20.85
C THR A 235 15.83 4.52 19.56
N GLY A 236 16.37 3.32 19.62
CA GLY A 236 16.94 2.61 18.49
C GLY A 236 15.93 2.33 17.40
N ILE A 237 14.80 1.67 17.74
CA ILE A 237 13.75 1.34 16.78
C ILE A 237 13.11 2.58 16.14
N ARG A 238 12.99 3.69 16.90
CA ARG A 238 12.41 4.94 16.38
C ARG A 238 13.31 5.59 15.34
N LYS A 239 14.64 5.53 15.54
CA LYS A 239 15.59 6.05 14.55
C LYS A 239 15.55 5.25 13.25
N ILE A 240 15.46 3.93 13.33
CA ILE A 240 15.34 3.06 12.16
C ILE A 240 14.05 3.38 11.39
N GLU A 241 12.93 3.46 12.08
CA GLU A 241 11.65 3.81 11.49
C GLU A 241 11.69 5.19 10.82
N ALA A 242 12.20 6.21 11.51
CA ALA A 242 12.29 7.58 11.02
C ALA A 242 13.13 7.73 9.74
N ARG A 243 14.02 6.79 9.45
CA ARG A 243 14.80 6.76 8.20
C ARG A 243 14.08 5.98 7.09
N TRP A 244 13.42 4.88 7.44
CA TRP A 244 12.65 4.11 6.47
C TRP A 244 11.42 4.85 5.96
N TYR A 245 10.68 5.53 6.85
CA TYR A 245 9.41 6.16 6.50
C TYR A 245 9.50 7.11 5.29
N PRO A 246 10.34 8.18 5.28
CA PRO A 246 10.41 9.08 4.14
C PRO A 246 10.93 8.42 2.86
N ALA A 247 11.86 7.45 2.99
CA ALA A 247 12.38 6.72 1.85
C ALA A 247 11.29 5.86 1.20
N LEU A 248 10.53 5.11 2.00
CA LEU A 248 9.45 4.25 1.53
C LEU A 248 8.30 5.07 0.94
N THR A 249 7.83 6.12 1.62
CA THR A 249 6.73 6.96 1.14
C THR A 249 7.04 7.66 -0.17
N SER A 250 8.32 7.92 -0.47
CA SER A 250 8.74 8.44 -1.78
C SER A 250 8.52 7.48 -2.94
N LEU A 251 8.27 6.20 -2.67
CA LEU A 251 7.98 5.14 -3.65
C LEU A 251 6.50 4.74 -3.69
N LEU A 252 5.73 5.14 -2.68
CA LEU A 252 4.31 4.80 -2.55
C LEU A 252 3.44 5.90 -3.17
N SER A 253 2.31 5.49 -3.75
CA SER A 253 1.24 6.42 -4.05
C SER A 253 0.41 6.64 -2.79
N ALA A 254 0.16 7.90 -2.43
CA ALA A 254 -0.75 8.19 -1.33
C ALA A 254 -2.14 7.64 -1.66
N THR A 255 -2.76 6.95 -0.72
CA THR A 255 -4.16 6.54 -0.85
C THR A 255 -4.98 7.82 -1.03
N PRO A 256 -5.81 7.94 -2.08
CA PRO A 256 -6.65 9.10 -2.25
C PRO A 256 -7.48 9.31 -0.99
N THR A 257 -7.43 10.51 -0.45
CA THR A 257 -8.41 10.88 0.59
C THR A 257 -9.79 10.68 -0.04
N PRO A 258 -10.73 9.95 0.60
CA PRO A 258 -12.08 9.87 0.10
C PRO A 258 -12.55 11.28 -0.19
N THR A 259 -12.80 11.59 -1.45
CA THR A 259 -13.40 12.87 -1.81
C THR A 259 -14.74 12.88 -1.10
N ALA A 260 -14.88 13.72 -0.11
CA ALA A 260 -16.17 13.88 0.55
C ALA A 260 -17.24 14.12 -0.53
N PRO A 261 -18.42 13.50 -0.41
CA PRO A 261 -19.47 13.64 -1.44
C PRO A 261 -19.56 15.08 -1.93
N ALA A 262 -19.64 15.28 -3.23
CA ALA A 262 -19.77 16.62 -3.81
C ALA A 262 -21.11 17.26 -3.42
N THR A 263 -22.08 16.44 -3.01
CA THR A 263 -23.43 16.84 -2.58
C THR A 263 -23.73 16.28 -1.20
N ALA A 264 -24.46 17.04 -0.42
CA ALA A 264 -25.04 16.63 0.84
C ALA A 264 -26.17 15.60 0.62
N PRO A 265 -26.64 14.86 1.66
CA PRO A 265 -27.73 13.88 1.55
C PRO A 265 -29.02 14.44 0.96
N ASN A 266 -29.29 15.73 1.16
CA ASN A 266 -30.46 16.44 0.60
C ASN A 266 -30.27 16.86 -0.87
N GLY A 267 -29.17 16.47 -1.54
CA GLY A 267 -28.93 16.70 -2.97
C GLY A 267 -28.31 18.06 -3.31
N TYR A 268 -28.08 18.93 -2.34
CA TYR A 268 -27.42 20.23 -2.58
C TYR A 268 -25.89 20.08 -2.55
N PRO A 269 -25.15 20.88 -3.33
CA PRO A 269 -23.69 20.88 -3.27
C PRO A 269 -23.21 21.37 -1.91
N TYR A 270 -22.05 20.86 -1.48
CA TYR A 270 -21.40 21.45 -0.31
C TYR A 270 -20.79 22.81 -0.64
N CYS A 271 -20.83 23.73 0.32
CA CYS A 271 -20.12 25.01 0.25
C CYS A 271 -18.59 24.75 0.27
N ALA A 272 -17.86 25.58 -0.46
CA ALA A 272 -16.41 25.56 -0.46
C ALA A 272 -15.85 26.05 0.87
N SER A 273 -16.57 26.94 1.57
CA SER A 273 -16.19 27.51 2.84
C SER A 273 -17.37 27.59 3.82
N SER A 274 -17.10 27.39 5.11
CA SER A 274 -18.08 27.65 6.17
C SER A 274 -18.43 29.15 6.33
N SER A 275 -17.58 30.03 5.81
CA SER A 275 -17.87 31.47 5.82
C SER A 275 -19.02 31.88 4.87
N SER A 276 -19.47 30.97 4.05
CA SER A 276 -20.65 31.17 3.16
C SER A 276 -21.99 31.08 3.90
N ASP A 277 -21.97 30.73 5.19
CA ASP A 277 -23.11 30.60 6.11
C ASP A 277 -22.90 31.55 7.31
N PRO A 278 -23.23 32.82 7.14
CA PRO A 278 -22.96 33.83 8.17
C PRO A 278 -23.91 33.76 9.37
N ASP A 279 -25.05 33.11 9.25
CA ASP A 279 -26.06 32.96 10.31
C ASP A 279 -26.05 31.59 11.00
N GLY A 280 -25.21 30.64 10.50
CA GLY A 280 -24.95 29.36 11.15
C GLY A 280 -26.09 28.33 11.01
N ASP A 281 -27.04 28.53 10.08
CA ASP A 281 -28.18 27.63 9.89
C ASP A 281 -27.83 26.37 9.07
N GLY A 282 -26.60 26.28 8.56
CA GLY A 282 -26.06 25.21 7.77
C GLY A 282 -26.26 25.37 6.26
N TRP A 283 -26.84 26.48 5.81
CA TRP A 283 -26.99 26.84 4.42
C TRP A 283 -26.11 28.03 4.06
N GLY A 284 -25.45 27.92 2.92
CA GLY A 284 -24.65 28.99 2.36
C GLY A 284 -25.07 29.35 0.94
N TRP A 285 -24.45 30.40 0.40
CA TRP A 285 -24.68 30.86 -0.96
C TRP A 285 -23.36 31.07 -1.68
N GLU A 286 -23.11 30.26 -2.73
CA GLU A 286 -21.91 30.35 -3.55
C GLU A 286 -22.23 30.15 -5.01
N ASN A 287 -21.52 30.87 -5.89
CA ASN A 287 -21.69 30.75 -7.35
C ASN A 287 -23.16 30.84 -7.81
N ASN A 288 -23.93 31.77 -7.24
CA ASN A 288 -25.35 32.02 -7.51
C ASN A 288 -26.26 30.80 -7.23
N ARG A 289 -25.95 29.98 -6.25
CA ARG A 289 -26.81 28.86 -5.82
C ARG A 289 -26.62 28.54 -4.35
N SER A 290 -27.62 27.90 -3.77
CA SER A 290 -27.54 27.40 -2.39
C SER A 290 -26.57 26.23 -2.28
N CYS A 291 -25.84 26.19 -1.19
CA CYS A 291 -24.96 25.09 -0.81
C CYS A 291 -25.14 24.75 0.67
N VAL A 292 -24.70 23.56 1.09
CA VAL A 292 -24.78 23.07 2.48
C VAL A 292 -23.40 23.12 3.12
N VAL A 293 -23.32 23.67 4.33
CA VAL A 293 -22.06 23.67 5.10
C VAL A 293 -21.85 22.30 5.73
N ARG A 294 -20.69 21.68 5.48
CA ARG A 294 -20.34 20.37 6.04
C ARG A 294 -20.36 20.38 7.56
N GLY A 295 -21.03 19.40 8.13
CA GLY A 295 -21.20 19.27 9.58
C GLY A 295 -22.18 20.25 10.20
N GLY A 296 -22.76 21.15 9.41
CA GLY A 296 -23.80 22.09 9.84
C GLY A 296 -25.18 21.42 10.01
N PRO A 297 -26.17 22.18 10.55
CA PRO A 297 -27.53 21.66 10.78
C PRO A 297 -28.21 21.11 9.53
N ALA A 298 -27.94 21.70 8.36
CA ALA A 298 -28.53 21.31 7.08
C ALA A 298 -27.87 20.06 6.46
N ASP A 299 -26.68 19.64 6.92
CA ASP A 299 -25.95 18.45 6.43
C ASP A 299 -26.56 17.14 6.94
N ARG A 300 -27.43 17.20 7.95
CA ARG A 300 -28.03 16.02 8.62
C ARG A 300 -29.49 15.78 8.24
N ARG A 301 -30.01 16.53 7.29
CA ARG A 301 -31.44 16.46 6.90
C ARG A 301 -31.63 15.75 5.57
#